data_af9060b7d08b8a9932456f0cc5050d3d
#
_entry.id   af9060b7d08b8a9932456f0cc5050d3d
#
_cell.length_a   1.000
_cell.length_b   1.000
_cell.length_c   1.000
_cell.angle_alpha   90.00
_cell.angle_beta   90.00
_cell.angle_gamma   90.00
#
_symmetry.space_group_name_H-M   'P 1'
#
loop_
_entity.id
_entity.type
_entity.pdbx_description
1 polymer ?
#
loop_
_entity_poly.entity_id
_entity_poly.type
_entity_poly.pdbx_seq_one_letter_code
_entity_poly.pdbx_strand_id
1 'polypeptide(L)'
;RELDVATECFRGIDKNGFLSRVTKAYMALVGDGRGGIFCRNSLEPMTTWPQGMREKVKVGTFDVVLTNPPFGKKIVIKGELMLSQFDLGYKWKRNKETKTVEKTGTLHDDQPPQILFLERCLQLLKPGGRLGIVLPEAVFGMPTYEYVVSWLRGRAKIRGIVSMPEALFKTSGKGGTHAKVCVLFVENTKPKKDEDYEIFMADVKWCGHDSRA
;
A
#
# COMPACT_ATOMS: atom_id res chain seq x y z
N ARG A 1 16.07 -11.52 22.46
CA ARG A 1 14.69 -11.03 22.29
C ARG A 1 14.54 -10.07 21.09
N GLU A 2 15.43 -9.10 20.90
CA GLU A 2 15.41 -8.21 19.73
C GLU A 2 15.77 -8.94 18.43
N LEU A 3 16.78 -9.78 18.45
CA LEU A 3 17.18 -10.65 17.34
C LEU A 3 16.07 -11.62 16.93
N ASP A 4 15.37 -12.20 17.89
CA ASP A 4 14.25 -13.11 17.62
C ASP A 4 13.11 -12.37 16.91
N VAL A 5 12.81 -11.12 17.32
CA VAL A 5 11.81 -10.27 16.67
C VAL A 5 12.24 -9.95 15.24
N ALA A 6 13.50 -9.56 15.00
CA ALA A 6 14.00 -9.27 13.67
C ALA A 6 13.91 -10.48 12.74
N THR A 7 14.31 -11.65 13.22
CA THR A 7 14.35 -12.90 12.44
C THR A 7 12.95 -13.46 12.17
N GLU A 8 12.08 -13.47 13.19
CA GLU A 8 10.79 -14.16 13.11
C GLU A 8 9.63 -13.26 12.71
N CYS A 9 9.72 -11.94 12.94
CA CYS A 9 8.60 -11.02 12.75
C CYS A 9 8.74 -10.12 11.54
N PHE A 10 9.97 -9.65 11.19
CA PHE A 10 10.14 -8.75 10.06
C PHE A 10 10.15 -9.46 8.71
N ARG A 11 9.35 -8.96 7.77
CA ARG A 11 9.31 -9.43 6.39
C ARG A 11 9.36 -8.24 5.44
N GLY A 12 10.20 -8.34 4.41
CA GLY A 12 10.33 -7.33 3.37
C GLY A 12 10.23 -7.94 1.99
N ILE A 13 9.55 -7.26 1.09
CA ILE A 13 9.37 -7.69 -0.30
C ILE A 13 9.68 -6.52 -1.21
N ASP A 14 10.64 -6.68 -2.10
CA ASP A 14 10.93 -5.72 -3.16
C ASP A 14 11.23 -6.46 -4.46
N LYS A 15 10.68 -5.98 -5.57
CA LYS A 15 10.94 -6.59 -6.89
C LYS A 15 12.33 -6.26 -7.43
N ASN A 16 12.99 -5.22 -6.92
CA ASN A 16 14.30 -4.80 -7.36
C ASN A 16 15.38 -5.65 -6.68
N GLY A 17 16.13 -6.42 -7.50
CA GLY A 17 17.16 -7.31 -6.98
C GLY A 17 18.32 -6.60 -6.30
N PHE A 18 18.65 -5.37 -6.71
CA PHE A 18 19.69 -4.58 -6.04
C PHE A 18 19.20 -4.12 -4.67
N LEU A 19 18.02 -3.50 -4.58
CA LEU A 19 17.45 -3.03 -3.32
C LEU A 19 17.23 -4.18 -2.33
N SER A 20 16.75 -5.33 -2.79
CA SER A 20 16.61 -6.53 -1.93
C SER A 20 17.94 -6.98 -1.35
N ARG A 21 19.04 -6.93 -2.13
CA ARG A 21 20.38 -7.28 -1.64
C ARG A 21 20.92 -6.25 -0.64
N VAL A 22 20.75 -4.95 -0.94
CA VAL A 22 21.15 -3.88 -0.02
C VAL A 22 20.39 -4.00 1.30
N THR A 23 19.08 -4.23 1.26
CA THR A 23 18.27 -4.44 2.46
C THR A 23 18.74 -5.65 3.26
N LYS A 24 19.06 -6.79 2.60
CA LYS A 24 19.62 -7.97 3.28
C LYS A 24 20.96 -7.67 3.96
N ALA A 25 21.85 -6.93 3.28
CA ALA A 25 23.13 -6.53 3.85
C ALA A 25 22.94 -5.62 5.06
N TYR A 26 22.06 -4.63 4.96
CA TYR A 26 21.73 -3.75 6.06
C TYR A 26 21.14 -4.51 7.27
N MET A 27 20.17 -5.39 7.02
CA MET A 27 19.58 -6.22 8.08
C MET A 27 20.63 -7.11 8.78
N ALA A 28 21.60 -7.65 8.02
CA ALA A 28 22.71 -8.40 8.61
C ALA A 28 23.60 -7.55 9.51
N LEU A 29 23.86 -6.27 9.14
CA LEU A 29 24.65 -5.33 9.93
C LEU A 29 23.96 -4.92 11.24
N VAL A 30 22.63 -4.81 11.25
CA VAL A 30 21.87 -4.46 12.46
C VAL A 30 21.47 -5.68 13.31
N GLY A 31 21.98 -6.85 12.97
CA GLY A 31 21.90 -8.02 13.85
C GLY A 31 20.94 -9.11 13.43
N ASP A 32 20.34 -9.06 12.27
CA ASP A 32 19.67 -10.12 11.51
C ASP A 32 18.26 -9.74 11.00
N GLY A 33 17.60 -10.65 10.35
CA GLY A 33 16.32 -10.45 9.62
C GLY A 33 16.47 -10.64 8.12
N ARG A 34 17.70 -10.88 7.61
CA ARG A 34 17.97 -11.12 6.18
C ARG A 34 17.16 -12.28 5.59
N GLY A 35 16.84 -13.27 6.38
CA GLY A 35 16.02 -14.42 6.01
C GLY A 35 14.54 -14.09 5.77
N GLY A 36 14.11 -12.90 6.17
CA GLY A 36 12.75 -12.37 5.94
C GLY A 36 12.62 -11.47 4.71
N ILE A 37 13.72 -11.20 3.96
CA ILE A 37 13.71 -10.30 2.81
C ILE A 37 13.64 -11.10 1.51
N PHE A 38 12.63 -10.81 0.68
CA PHE A 38 12.34 -11.52 -0.56
C PHE A 38 12.42 -10.59 -1.77
N CYS A 39 13.10 -11.06 -2.85
CA CYS A 39 13.12 -10.38 -4.14
C CYS A 39 11.96 -10.90 -4.99
N ARG A 40 10.80 -10.23 -4.91
CA ARG A 40 9.59 -10.61 -5.65
C ARG A 40 8.67 -9.41 -5.86
N ASN A 41 7.80 -9.52 -6.84
CA ASN A 41 6.72 -8.55 -7.03
C ASN A 41 5.58 -8.85 -6.05
N SER A 42 5.29 -7.91 -5.15
CA SER A 42 4.24 -8.06 -4.12
C SER A 42 2.82 -8.15 -4.70
N LEU A 43 2.63 -7.71 -5.96
CA LEU A 43 1.33 -7.75 -6.63
C LEU A 43 1.10 -9.03 -7.44
N GLU A 44 2.09 -9.91 -7.57
CA GLU A 44 1.87 -11.23 -8.16
C GLU A 44 0.92 -12.07 -7.31
N PRO A 45 0.19 -13.04 -7.91
CA PRO A 45 -0.56 -14.00 -7.13
C PRO A 45 0.33 -14.71 -6.13
N MET A 46 -0.08 -14.72 -4.87
CA MET A 46 0.73 -15.31 -3.78
C MET A 46 1.01 -16.80 -3.99
N THR A 47 0.18 -17.48 -4.79
CA THR A 47 0.37 -18.88 -5.19
C THR A 47 1.62 -19.08 -6.06
N THR A 48 2.08 -18.04 -6.75
CA THR A 48 3.30 -18.08 -7.60
C THR A 48 4.58 -17.80 -6.82
N TRP A 49 4.48 -17.41 -5.56
CA TRP A 49 5.63 -17.13 -4.72
C TRP A 49 6.35 -18.43 -4.32
N PRO A 50 7.68 -18.41 -4.15
CA PRO A 50 8.44 -19.56 -3.66
C PRO A 50 7.88 -20.08 -2.33
N GLN A 51 7.97 -21.40 -2.10
CA GLN A 51 7.44 -22.02 -0.91
C GLN A 51 7.93 -21.37 0.38
N GLY A 52 9.24 -21.14 0.54
CA GLY A 52 9.81 -20.52 1.74
C GLY A 52 9.33 -19.07 1.97
N MET A 53 8.89 -18.36 0.92
CA MET A 53 8.24 -17.05 1.06
C MET A 53 6.79 -17.23 1.51
N ARG A 54 6.04 -18.16 0.92
CA ARG A 54 4.64 -18.43 1.28
C ARG A 54 4.46 -18.91 2.72
N GLU A 55 5.45 -19.61 3.25
CA GLU A 55 5.48 -20.05 4.65
C GLU A 55 5.62 -18.88 5.63
N LYS A 56 6.35 -17.82 5.22
CA LYS A 56 6.68 -16.66 6.05
C LYS A 56 5.78 -15.44 5.81
N VAL A 57 5.19 -15.34 4.63
CA VAL A 57 4.30 -14.22 4.25
C VAL A 57 2.92 -14.75 3.94
N LYS A 58 2.03 -14.65 4.91
CA LYS A 58 0.66 -15.18 4.85
C LYS A 58 -0.38 -14.07 4.93
N VAL A 59 -1.51 -14.30 4.30
CA VAL A 59 -2.70 -13.43 4.40
C VAL A 59 -3.18 -13.39 5.85
N GLY A 60 -3.54 -12.20 6.33
CA GLY A 60 -4.19 -12.03 7.62
C GLY A 60 -3.30 -12.27 8.84
N THR A 61 -1.96 -12.18 8.70
CA THR A 61 -1.05 -12.54 9.80
C THR A 61 -0.22 -11.37 10.35
N PHE A 62 -0.11 -10.26 9.63
CA PHE A 62 0.74 -9.16 10.04
C PHE A 62 0.04 -8.16 10.95
N ASP A 63 0.72 -7.74 12.00
CA ASP A 63 0.28 -6.68 12.91
C ASP A 63 0.38 -5.30 12.27
N VAL A 64 1.45 -5.08 11.51
CA VAL A 64 1.76 -3.81 10.87
C VAL A 64 2.28 -4.06 9.46
N VAL A 65 1.81 -3.26 8.51
CA VAL A 65 2.37 -3.18 7.15
C VAL A 65 2.73 -1.73 6.88
N LEU A 66 3.96 -1.49 6.41
CA LEU A 66 4.44 -0.18 6.00
C LEU A 66 4.92 -0.27 4.56
N THR A 67 4.51 0.67 3.71
CA THR A 67 4.93 0.66 2.31
C THR A 67 4.89 2.04 1.65
N ASN A 68 5.79 2.24 0.72
CA ASN A 68 5.77 3.34 -0.23
C ASN A 68 5.74 2.72 -1.64
N PRO A 69 4.55 2.42 -2.18
CA PRO A 69 4.43 1.80 -3.48
C PRO A 69 4.88 2.74 -4.61
N PRO A 70 5.31 2.20 -5.76
CA PRO A 70 5.58 3.02 -6.91
C PRO A 70 4.29 3.70 -7.39
N PHE A 71 4.39 4.97 -7.78
CA PHE A 71 3.29 5.72 -8.36
C PHE A 71 3.78 6.58 -9.53
N GLY A 72 2.87 6.91 -10.43
CA GLY A 72 3.15 7.72 -11.61
C GLY A 72 2.34 7.28 -12.82
N LYS A 73 2.10 8.21 -13.74
CA LYS A 73 1.21 8.00 -14.91
C LYS A 73 1.66 6.89 -15.87
N LYS A 74 2.96 6.55 -15.86
CA LYS A 74 3.55 5.57 -16.79
C LYS A 74 3.65 4.15 -16.22
N ILE A 75 3.38 3.99 -14.92
CA ILE A 75 3.49 2.70 -14.24
C ILE A 75 2.08 2.15 -14.05
N VAL A 76 1.74 1.11 -14.79
CA VAL A 76 0.44 0.45 -14.72
C VAL A 76 0.60 -1.06 -14.63
N ILE A 77 -0.33 -1.69 -13.95
CA ILE A 77 -0.46 -3.15 -13.85
C ILE A 77 -1.55 -3.59 -14.82
N LYS A 78 -1.27 -4.60 -15.63
CA LYS A 78 -2.15 -5.15 -16.67
C LYS A 78 -2.26 -6.66 -16.55
N GLY A 79 -3.30 -7.18 -17.20
CA GLY A 79 -3.51 -8.60 -17.36
C GLY A 79 -4.42 -9.22 -16.29
N GLU A 80 -5.24 -10.16 -16.73
CA GLU A 80 -6.27 -10.80 -15.91
C GLU A 80 -5.67 -11.46 -14.66
N LEU A 81 -4.58 -12.21 -14.81
CA LEU A 81 -3.91 -12.89 -13.69
C LEU A 81 -3.49 -11.93 -12.56
N MET A 82 -3.10 -10.71 -12.94
CA MET A 82 -2.66 -9.69 -11.98
C MET A 82 -3.83 -8.95 -11.35
N LEU A 83 -4.87 -8.66 -12.11
CA LEU A 83 -5.97 -7.81 -11.67
C LEU A 83 -7.07 -8.59 -10.95
N SER A 84 -7.39 -9.82 -11.39
CA SER A 84 -8.53 -10.60 -10.88
C SER A 84 -8.44 -11.00 -9.41
N GLN A 85 -7.25 -10.98 -8.84
CA GLN A 85 -7.01 -11.27 -7.41
C GLN A 85 -7.37 -10.11 -6.47
N PHE A 86 -7.75 -8.93 -7.03
CA PHE A 86 -8.08 -7.72 -6.29
C PHE A 86 -9.49 -7.26 -6.61
N ASP A 87 -10.25 -6.84 -5.61
CA ASP A 87 -11.52 -6.16 -5.83
C ASP A 87 -11.33 -4.83 -6.57
N LEU A 88 -10.25 -4.11 -6.24
CA LEU A 88 -9.86 -2.87 -6.92
C LEU A 88 -9.29 -3.09 -8.33
N GLY A 89 -9.09 -4.33 -8.75
CA GLY A 89 -8.79 -4.71 -10.13
C GLY A 89 -10.01 -4.69 -11.04
N TYR A 90 -11.21 -4.65 -10.49
CA TYR A 90 -12.47 -4.60 -11.23
C TYR A 90 -12.99 -3.17 -11.37
N LYS A 91 -13.77 -2.92 -12.42
CA LYS A 91 -14.49 -1.66 -12.62
C LYS A 91 -15.62 -1.55 -11.60
N TRP A 92 -15.87 -0.33 -11.13
CA TRP A 92 -16.92 -0.01 -10.18
C TRP A 92 -17.89 0.97 -10.80
N LYS A 93 -19.16 0.87 -10.48
CA LYS A 93 -20.21 1.76 -10.97
C LYS A 93 -21.04 2.27 -9.82
N ARG A 94 -21.44 3.55 -9.91
CA ARG A 94 -22.41 4.12 -9.00
C ARG A 94 -23.81 3.61 -9.37
N ASN A 95 -24.47 2.97 -8.43
CA ASN A 95 -25.87 2.60 -8.54
C ASN A 95 -26.71 3.89 -8.45
N LYS A 96 -27.59 4.11 -9.44
CA LYS A 96 -28.40 5.33 -9.52
C LYS A 96 -29.49 5.41 -8.45
N GLU A 97 -30.01 4.28 -8.01
CA GLU A 97 -31.08 4.17 -7.02
C GLU A 97 -30.54 4.28 -5.60
N THR A 98 -29.57 3.43 -5.25
CA THR A 98 -28.97 3.37 -3.90
C THR A 98 -27.90 4.41 -3.66
N LYS A 99 -27.40 5.06 -4.73
CA LYS A 99 -26.25 5.98 -4.73
C LYS A 99 -24.94 5.36 -4.19
N THR A 100 -24.92 4.05 -3.99
CA THR A 100 -23.74 3.29 -3.58
C THR A 100 -22.81 3.01 -4.76
N VAL A 101 -21.54 2.82 -4.50
CA VAL A 101 -20.54 2.44 -5.50
C VAL A 101 -20.32 0.93 -5.38
N GLU A 102 -20.58 0.19 -6.44
CA GLU A 102 -20.61 -1.27 -6.45
C GLU A 102 -19.62 -1.86 -7.45
N LYS A 103 -18.98 -2.97 -7.07
CA LYS A 103 -18.05 -3.70 -7.93
C LYS A 103 -18.83 -4.38 -9.06
N THR A 104 -18.32 -4.26 -10.29
CA THR A 104 -18.83 -4.98 -11.46
C THR A 104 -18.09 -6.31 -11.66
N GLY A 105 -18.57 -7.14 -12.59
CA GLY A 105 -17.86 -8.35 -13.04
C GLY A 105 -16.74 -8.08 -14.07
N THR A 106 -16.50 -6.82 -14.45
CA THR A 106 -15.56 -6.47 -15.54
C THR A 106 -14.25 -5.95 -14.95
N LEU A 107 -13.13 -6.53 -15.37
CA LEU A 107 -11.79 -6.03 -14.99
C LEU A 107 -11.49 -4.67 -15.62
N HIS A 108 -10.67 -3.89 -14.96
CA HIS A 108 -9.99 -2.76 -15.59
C HIS A 108 -9.02 -3.25 -16.68
N ASP A 109 -8.77 -2.43 -17.68
CA ASP A 109 -7.77 -2.70 -18.70
C ASP A 109 -6.35 -2.57 -18.13
N ASP A 110 -6.21 -1.63 -17.20
CA ASP A 110 -5.01 -1.44 -16.36
C ASP A 110 -5.37 -0.75 -15.03
N GLN A 111 -4.47 -0.86 -14.05
CA GLN A 111 -4.59 -0.19 -12.76
C GLN A 111 -3.26 0.39 -12.30
N PRO A 112 -3.26 1.58 -11.70
CA PRO A 112 -2.08 2.09 -11.02
C PRO A 112 -1.65 1.18 -9.87
N PRO A 113 -0.35 0.86 -9.73
CA PRO A 113 0.11 -0.09 -8.72
C PRO A 113 -0.26 0.31 -7.29
N GLN A 114 -0.23 1.60 -6.94
CA GLN A 114 -0.56 2.07 -5.60
C GLN A 114 -1.99 1.70 -5.16
N ILE A 115 -2.94 1.59 -6.10
CA ILE A 115 -4.31 1.17 -5.81
C ILE A 115 -4.35 -0.31 -5.40
N LEU A 116 -3.65 -1.16 -6.15
CA LEU A 116 -3.57 -2.59 -5.85
C LEU A 116 -2.73 -2.87 -4.59
N PHE A 117 -1.69 -2.06 -4.34
CA PHE A 117 -0.90 -2.15 -3.11
C PHE A 117 -1.75 -1.86 -1.87
N LEU A 118 -2.67 -0.90 -1.93
CA LEU A 118 -3.59 -0.62 -0.83
C LEU A 118 -4.39 -1.88 -0.44
N GLU A 119 -4.93 -2.59 -1.42
CA GLU A 119 -5.66 -3.83 -1.16
C GLU A 119 -4.73 -4.96 -0.71
N ARG A 120 -3.57 -5.14 -1.37
CA ARG A 120 -2.58 -6.17 -0.96
C ARG A 120 -2.16 -6.01 0.49
N CYS A 121 -1.91 -4.79 0.93
CA CYS A 121 -1.53 -4.51 2.31
C CYS A 121 -2.64 -4.89 3.30
N LEU A 122 -3.90 -4.59 2.98
CA LEU A 122 -5.03 -4.99 3.82
C LEU A 122 -5.22 -6.52 3.85
N GLN A 123 -4.97 -7.21 2.72
CA GLN A 123 -5.00 -8.69 2.68
C GLN A 123 -3.96 -9.32 3.62
N LEU A 124 -2.79 -8.71 3.75
CA LEU A 124 -1.71 -9.22 4.61
C LEU A 124 -1.97 -8.97 6.10
N LEU A 125 -2.69 -7.91 6.44
CA LEU A 125 -2.97 -7.53 7.82
C LEU A 125 -3.96 -8.45 8.51
N LYS A 126 -3.67 -8.84 9.75
CA LYS A 126 -4.65 -9.47 10.63
C LYS A 126 -5.79 -8.50 10.98
N PRO A 127 -6.95 -8.98 11.45
CA PRO A 127 -7.97 -8.11 12.03
C PRO A 127 -7.37 -7.22 13.15
N GLY A 128 -7.66 -5.92 13.10
CA GLY A 128 -7.06 -4.91 13.99
C GLY A 128 -5.61 -4.51 13.66
N GLY A 129 -4.99 -5.12 12.66
CA GLY A 129 -3.66 -4.75 12.18
C GLY A 129 -3.63 -3.36 11.54
N ARG A 130 -2.48 -2.73 11.49
CA ARG A 130 -2.29 -1.33 11.07
C ARG A 130 -1.48 -1.20 9.79
N LEU A 131 -1.96 -0.35 8.89
CA LEU A 131 -1.30 0.02 7.64
C LEU A 131 -0.78 1.45 7.72
N GLY A 132 0.47 1.67 7.29
CA GLY A 132 0.98 2.98 6.89
C GLY A 132 1.39 2.92 5.41
N ILE A 133 0.75 3.70 4.56
CA ILE A 133 1.01 3.70 3.12
C ILE A 133 1.12 5.11 2.57
N VAL A 134 2.15 5.33 1.74
CA VAL A 134 2.29 6.58 0.99
C VAL A 134 1.47 6.49 -0.29
N LEU A 135 0.57 7.46 -0.50
CA LEU A 135 -0.30 7.52 -1.68
C LEU A 135 -0.30 8.93 -2.27
N PRO A 136 -0.46 9.09 -3.59
CA PRO A 136 -0.80 10.38 -4.17
C PRO A 136 -2.12 10.91 -3.60
N GLU A 137 -2.17 12.19 -3.19
CA GLU A 137 -3.41 12.82 -2.68
C GLU A 137 -4.58 12.74 -3.65
N ALA A 138 -4.28 12.68 -4.95
CA ALA A 138 -5.27 12.49 -6.00
C ALA A 138 -6.19 11.28 -5.77
N VAL A 139 -5.72 10.23 -5.06
CA VAL A 139 -6.52 9.05 -4.72
C VAL A 139 -7.72 9.43 -3.84
N PHE A 140 -7.60 10.48 -3.03
CA PHE A 140 -8.67 10.95 -2.15
C PHE A 140 -9.44 12.15 -2.71
N GLY A 141 -8.85 12.91 -3.62
CA GLY A 141 -9.43 14.15 -4.14
C GLY A 141 -10.09 14.05 -5.51
N MET A 142 -9.78 13.01 -6.31
CA MET A 142 -10.32 12.92 -7.68
C MET A 142 -11.55 12.01 -7.75
N PRO A 143 -12.62 12.45 -8.44
CA PRO A 143 -13.84 11.63 -8.62
C PRO A 143 -13.57 10.26 -9.25
N THR A 144 -12.56 10.14 -10.10
CA THR A 144 -12.15 8.88 -10.72
C THR A 144 -11.76 7.80 -9.74
N TYR A 145 -11.37 8.16 -8.51
CA TYR A 145 -10.99 7.24 -7.43
C TYR A 145 -12.03 7.12 -6.32
N GLU A 146 -13.24 7.65 -6.53
CA GLU A 146 -14.34 7.53 -5.56
C GLU A 146 -14.55 6.07 -5.11
N TYR A 147 -14.43 5.13 -6.04
CA TYR A 147 -14.58 3.71 -5.76
C TYR A 147 -13.54 3.18 -4.78
N VAL A 148 -12.30 3.69 -4.83
CA VAL A 148 -11.22 3.28 -3.91
C VAL A 148 -11.55 3.72 -2.49
N VAL A 149 -12.00 4.96 -2.32
CA VAL A 149 -12.40 5.51 -1.02
C VAL A 149 -13.62 4.76 -0.47
N SER A 150 -14.61 4.51 -1.32
CA SER A 150 -15.81 3.76 -0.96
C SER A 150 -15.47 2.32 -0.53
N TRP A 151 -14.63 1.64 -1.30
CA TRP A 151 -14.13 0.31 -0.99
C TRP A 151 -13.38 0.27 0.35
N LEU A 152 -12.46 1.23 0.56
CA LEU A 152 -11.68 1.31 1.79
C LEU A 152 -12.56 1.51 3.02
N ARG A 153 -13.48 2.47 2.96
CA ARG A 153 -14.43 2.78 4.06
C ARG A 153 -15.35 1.60 4.40
N GLY A 154 -15.64 0.74 3.44
CA GLY A 154 -16.43 -0.46 3.67
C GLY A 154 -15.68 -1.62 4.32
N ARG A 155 -14.34 -1.53 4.42
CA ARG A 155 -13.46 -2.62 4.88
C ARG A 155 -12.60 -2.30 6.07
N ALA A 156 -12.20 -1.03 6.25
CA ALA A 156 -11.22 -0.65 7.23
C ALA A 156 -11.50 0.75 7.79
N LYS A 157 -11.00 1.04 8.98
CA LYS A 157 -11.09 2.37 9.59
C LYS A 157 -9.89 3.21 9.18
N ILE A 158 -10.14 4.37 8.62
CA ILE A 158 -9.11 5.37 8.37
C ILE A 158 -8.77 6.02 9.72
N ARG A 159 -7.53 5.91 10.16
CA ARG A 159 -7.05 6.45 11.44
C ARG A 159 -6.32 7.77 11.30
N GLY A 160 -5.72 8.03 10.14
CA GLY A 160 -5.05 9.28 9.90
C GLY A 160 -4.70 9.52 8.45
N ILE A 161 -4.64 10.78 8.06
CA ILE A 161 -4.15 11.25 6.76
C ILE A 161 -3.20 12.41 7.03
N VAL A 162 -1.93 12.24 6.64
CA VAL A 162 -0.90 13.25 6.78
C VAL A 162 -0.48 13.70 5.39
N SER A 163 -0.90 14.90 4.99
CA SER A 163 -0.49 15.54 3.74
C SER A 163 0.98 15.95 3.83
N MET A 164 1.77 15.62 2.82
CA MET A 164 3.20 15.89 2.77
C MET A 164 3.51 17.04 1.80
N PRO A 165 4.60 17.79 2.03
CA PRO A 165 5.01 18.85 1.11
C PRO A 165 5.31 18.31 -0.29
N GLU A 166 5.00 19.07 -1.33
CA GLU A 166 5.34 18.71 -2.73
C GLU A 166 6.84 18.46 -2.94
N ALA A 167 7.69 19.11 -2.13
CA ALA A 167 9.13 18.96 -2.20
C ALA A 167 9.64 17.58 -1.79
N LEU A 168 8.83 16.76 -1.10
CA LEU A 168 9.26 15.50 -0.50
C LEU A 168 10.03 14.58 -1.48
N PHE A 169 9.56 14.48 -2.72
CA PHE A 169 10.18 13.63 -3.75
C PHE A 169 10.84 14.41 -4.91
N LYS A 170 10.94 15.73 -4.81
CA LYS A 170 11.55 16.56 -5.88
C LYS A 170 13.05 16.33 -6.02
N THR A 171 13.73 16.01 -4.93
CA THR A 171 15.19 15.87 -4.84
C THR A 171 15.72 14.48 -5.15
N SER A 172 14.85 13.53 -5.50
CA SER A 172 15.25 12.14 -5.81
C SER A 172 15.97 11.97 -7.17
N GLY A 173 16.78 12.94 -7.58
CA GLY A 173 17.56 12.91 -8.81
C GLY A 173 16.72 13.19 -10.08
N LYS A 174 17.25 12.81 -11.26
CA LYS A 174 16.59 13.05 -12.57
C LYS A 174 15.21 12.40 -12.74
N GLY A 175 14.77 11.60 -11.78
CA GLY A 175 13.48 10.90 -11.77
C GLY A 175 12.51 11.37 -10.68
N GLY A 176 12.78 12.48 -9.98
CA GLY A 176 11.90 13.01 -8.95
C GLY A 176 10.49 13.29 -9.47
N THR A 177 9.49 12.96 -8.67
CA THR A 177 8.09 13.23 -9.00
C THR A 177 7.61 14.51 -8.31
N HIS A 178 6.77 15.28 -9.03
CA HIS A 178 6.05 16.44 -8.47
C HIS A 178 4.68 16.05 -7.88
N ALA A 179 4.42 14.78 -7.69
CA ALA A 179 3.16 14.35 -7.13
C ALA A 179 3.08 14.71 -5.64
N LYS A 180 2.07 15.50 -5.26
CA LYS A 180 1.73 15.71 -3.87
C LYS A 180 1.22 14.40 -3.29
N VAL A 181 1.80 13.97 -2.17
CA VAL A 181 1.49 12.70 -1.54
C VAL A 181 1.00 12.90 -0.10
N CYS A 182 0.31 11.90 0.39
CA CYS A 182 -0.01 11.79 1.81
C CYS A 182 0.41 10.43 2.36
N VAL A 183 0.59 10.37 3.66
CA VAL A 183 0.70 9.12 4.40
C VAL A 183 -0.69 8.78 4.95
N LEU A 184 -1.22 7.67 4.52
CA LEU A 184 -2.51 7.14 4.98
C LEU A 184 -2.26 6.10 6.08
N PHE A 185 -2.93 6.26 7.21
CA PHE A 185 -2.95 5.29 8.30
C PHE A 185 -4.32 4.62 8.39
N VAL A 186 -4.32 3.30 8.37
CA VAL A 186 -5.55 2.49 8.35
C VAL A 186 -5.46 1.39 9.40
N GLU A 187 -6.56 1.07 10.04
CA GLU A 187 -6.74 -0.11 10.88
C GLU A 187 -7.64 -1.11 10.14
N ASN A 188 -7.17 -2.35 10.00
CA ASN A 188 -7.92 -3.43 9.35
C ASN A 188 -9.07 -3.93 10.24
N THR A 189 -10.02 -3.03 10.48
CA THR A 189 -11.25 -3.28 11.25
C THR A 189 -12.41 -2.71 10.46
N LYS A 190 -13.33 -3.56 10.05
CA LYS A 190 -14.54 -3.12 9.34
C LYS A 190 -15.36 -2.20 10.25
N PRO A 191 -15.65 -0.96 9.83
CA PRO A 191 -16.53 -0.08 10.58
C PRO A 191 -17.92 -0.70 10.74
N LYS A 192 -18.57 -0.47 11.86
CA LYS A 192 -20.02 -0.76 12.00
C LYS A 192 -20.80 0.20 11.08
N LYS A 193 -22.02 -0.20 10.73
CA LYS A 193 -22.91 0.69 9.99
C LYS A 193 -23.16 1.95 10.81
N ASP A 194 -22.97 3.12 10.18
CA ASP A 194 -23.16 4.44 10.80
C ASP A 194 -22.26 4.70 12.02
N GLU A 195 -21.13 3.98 12.14
CA GLU A 195 -20.15 4.23 13.20
C GLU A 195 -19.42 5.56 12.93
N ASP A 196 -19.54 6.47 13.87
CA ASP A 196 -18.74 7.70 13.92
C ASP A 196 -17.40 7.42 14.63
N TYR A 197 -16.31 7.86 14.03
CA TYR A 197 -14.96 7.73 14.61
C TYR A 197 -14.05 8.86 14.16
N GLU A 198 -13.12 9.24 15.01
CA GLU A 198 -12.17 10.31 14.72
C GLU A 198 -11.10 9.87 13.73
N ILE A 199 -10.73 10.80 12.83
CA ILE A 199 -9.64 10.66 11.87
C ILE A 199 -8.65 11.79 12.15
N PHE A 200 -7.40 11.42 12.47
CA PHE A 200 -6.32 12.39 12.59
C PHE A 200 -5.98 12.97 11.21
N MET A 201 -5.93 14.29 11.11
CA MET A 201 -5.53 14.98 9.87
C MET A 201 -4.43 15.99 10.15
N ALA A 202 -3.37 15.96 9.33
CA ALA A 202 -2.28 16.92 9.41
C ALA A 202 -1.81 17.34 8.02
N ASP A 203 -1.34 18.58 7.92
CA ASP A 203 -0.71 19.12 6.72
C ASP A 203 0.71 19.59 7.08
N VAL A 204 1.70 18.80 6.65
CA VAL A 204 3.11 19.04 6.91
C VAL A 204 3.63 20.07 5.93
N LYS A 205 4.20 21.16 6.42
CA LYS A 205 4.69 22.28 5.60
C LYS A 205 6.15 22.12 5.20
N TRP A 206 6.92 21.31 5.93
CA TRP A 206 8.34 21.16 5.73
C TRP A 206 8.79 19.71 5.93
N CYS A 207 9.67 19.20 5.06
CA CYS A 207 10.12 17.81 5.06
C CYS A 207 11.59 17.62 5.42
N GLY A 208 12.24 18.64 6.01
CA GLY A 208 13.61 18.55 6.48
C GLY A 208 14.68 18.91 5.43
N HIS A 209 14.30 19.16 4.19
CA HIS A 209 15.21 19.63 3.13
C HIS A 209 14.53 20.69 2.24
N ASP A 210 15.33 21.52 1.60
CA ASP A 210 14.88 22.45 0.56
C ASP A 210 15.02 21.78 -0.83
N SER A 211 14.04 21.97 -1.68
CA SER A 211 14.07 21.51 -3.08
C SER A 211 15.05 22.28 -3.98
N ARG A 212 15.73 23.28 -3.44
CA ARG A 212 16.71 24.15 -4.13
C ARG A 212 18.16 23.80 -3.86
N ALA A 213 18.43 22.82 -3.00
CA ALA A 213 19.79 22.35 -2.70
C ALA A 213 20.26 21.30 -3.70
#